data_98a2e52b3a139f6d9679e26dcd00a2ad
#
_entry.id   98a2e52b3a139f6d9679e26dcd00a2ad
#
_cell.length_a   1.000
_cell.length_b   1.000
_cell.length_c   1.000
_cell.angle_alpha   90.00
_cell.angle_beta   90.00
_cell.angle_gamma   90.00
#
_symmetry.space_group_name_H-M   'P 1'
#
loop_
_entity.id
_entity.type
_entity.pdbx_description
1 polymer ?
#
loop_
_entity_poly.entity_id
_entity_poly.type
_entity_poly.pdbx_seq_one_letter_code
_entity_poly.pdbx_strand_id
1 'polypeptide(L)'
;VKIYPHQTFVHADGEKLPFKDKEFDYVICNQVLEHVEHPEAFVKELCRVARRGYIETPSLLGEYLFPKKSHKWVILDIDNKLVFYEKNKMPGNYENDYGELFLNYLPFQSLPYKLLWLTEGDITLNRYEWKDEVEILVNPEDEYYSSFFLNKWNREMVEKLYPRRSALTEMKKMIQALFYILKNKFKSRFSNHRNPVTLSEYIKTHEVVR
;
A
#
# COMPACT_ATOMS: atom_id res chain seq x y z
N VAL A 1 17.59 -0.80 -1.09
CA VAL A 1 16.80 -0.24 -2.18
C VAL A 1 17.52 -0.50 -3.48
N LYS A 2 16.80 -0.91 -4.54
CA LYS A 2 17.33 -1.09 -5.89
C LYS A 2 16.92 0.12 -6.73
N ILE A 3 17.88 0.74 -7.39
CA ILE A 3 17.68 1.93 -8.22
C ILE A 3 18.07 1.60 -9.65
N TYR A 4 17.29 2.06 -10.61
CA TYR A 4 17.60 1.89 -12.03
C TYR A 4 18.35 3.13 -12.54
N PRO A 5 19.32 2.98 -13.46
CA PRO A 5 20.17 4.08 -13.92
C PRO A 5 19.43 5.28 -14.56
N HIS A 6 18.18 5.07 -14.98
CA HIS A 6 17.34 6.13 -15.57
C HIS A 6 16.46 6.85 -14.54
N GLN A 7 16.53 6.46 -13.26
CA GLN A 7 15.77 7.09 -12.17
C GLN A 7 16.63 8.13 -11.47
N THR A 8 16.03 9.26 -11.11
CA THR A 8 16.62 10.24 -10.21
C THR A 8 16.24 9.89 -8.78
N PHE A 9 17.23 9.81 -7.90
CA PHE A 9 17.01 9.60 -6.48
C PHE A 9 17.16 10.94 -5.75
N VAL A 10 16.13 11.33 -5.00
CA VAL A 10 16.13 12.53 -4.17
C VAL A 10 15.96 12.12 -2.72
N HIS A 11 16.87 12.55 -1.85
CA HIS A 11 16.71 12.38 -0.40
C HIS A 11 15.96 13.58 0.16
N ALA A 12 14.76 13.36 0.66
CA ALA A 12 13.89 14.42 1.14
C ALA A 12 13.02 13.95 2.32
N ASP A 13 12.51 14.91 3.07
CA ASP A 13 11.43 14.70 4.01
C ASP A 13 10.10 14.64 3.25
N GLY A 14 9.34 13.56 3.45
CA GLY A 14 8.05 13.37 2.78
C GLY A 14 6.96 14.35 3.24
N GLU A 15 7.12 14.96 4.42
CA GLU A 15 6.24 16.01 4.95
C GLU A 15 6.60 17.41 4.38
N LYS A 16 7.72 17.50 3.65
CA LYS A 16 8.18 18.74 2.99
C LYS A 16 9.01 18.39 1.75
N LEU A 17 8.34 18.04 0.68
CA LEU A 17 9.00 17.63 -0.57
C LEU A 17 9.62 18.82 -1.33
N PRO A 18 10.85 18.68 -1.85
CA PRO A 18 11.57 19.76 -2.55
C PRO A 18 11.13 19.93 -4.02
N PHE A 19 9.83 19.78 -4.27
CA PHE A 19 9.22 19.87 -5.60
C PHE A 19 8.21 20.99 -5.65
N LYS A 20 7.94 21.52 -6.85
CA LYS A 20 6.93 22.57 -7.07
C LYS A 20 5.52 21.98 -7.00
N ASP A 21 4.55 22.88 -6.85
CA ASP A 21 3.13 22.48 -6.90
C ASP A 21 2.81 21.88 -8.27
N LYS A 22 2.15 20.71 -8.23
CA LYS A 22 1.73 19.97 -9.43
C LYS A 22 2.84 19.71 -10.44
N GLU A 23 4.07 19.53 -9.94
CA GLU A 23 5.23 19.21 -10.78
C GLU A 23 5.10 17.82 -11.45
N PHE A 24 4.38 16.90 -10.80
CA PHE A 24 4.18 15.55 -11.31
C PHE A 24 2.73 15.34 -11.77
N ASP A 25 2.56 14.58 -12.85
CA ASP A 25 1.24 14.13 -13.29
C ASP A 25 0.68 13.03 -12.41
N TYR A 26 1.56 12.23 -11.80
CA TYR A 26 1.18 11.08 -10.98
C TYR A 26 2.24 10.78 -9.92
N VAL A 27 1.81 10.50 -8.69
CA VAL A 27 2.67 10.07 -7.59
C VAL A 27 2.26 8.68 -7.10
N ILE A 28 3.23 7.87 -6.71
CA ILE A 28 3.00 6.57 -6.08
C ILE A 28 3.57 6.62 -4.67
N CYS A 29 2.72 6.37 -3.69
CA CYS A 29 3.07 6.20 -2.29
C CYS A 29 2.75 4.77 -1.88
N ASN A 30 3.77 3.93 -1.77
CA ASN A 30 3.60 2.51 -1.54
C ASN A 30 4.35 2.09 -0.26
N GLN A 31 3.62 1.62 0.74
CA GLN A 31 4.14 1.14 2.03
C GLN A 31 4.99 2.21 2.74
N VAL A 32 4.43 3.40 2.91
CA VAL A 32 5.10 4.56 3.54
C VAL A 32 4.23 5.20 4.62
N LEU A 33 2.93 5.42 4.34
CA LEU A 33 2.05 6.19 5.22
C LEU A 33 1.86 5.58 6.60
N GLU A 34 2.00 4.26 6.72
CA GLU A 34 1.94 3.55 7.99
C GLU A 34 3.12 3.87 8.93
N HIS A 35 4.17 4.52 8.42
CA HIS A 35 5.38 4.84 9.18
C HIS A 35 5.51 6.31 9.57
N VAL A 36 4.78 7.23 8.92
CA VAL A 36 4.99 8.68 9.05
C VAL A 36 4.56 9.21 10.42
N GLU A 37 5.14 10.33 10.83
CA GLU A 37 4.74 10.99 12.09
C GLU A 37 3.43 11.75 11.92
N HIS A 38 3.28 12.52 10.85
CA HIS A 38 2.15 13.42 10.60
C HIS A 38 1.48 13.08 9.27
N PRO A 39 0.54 12.10 9.24
CA PRO A 39 -0.11 11.67 8.01
C PRO A 39 -0.76 12.80 7.21
N GLU A 40 -1.36 13.79 7.92
CA GLU A 40 -1.98 14.94 7.26
C GLU A 40 -0.98 15.78 6.47
N ALA A 41 0.18 16.05 7.07
CA ALA A 41 1.24 16.82 6.43
C ALA A 41 1.79 16.07 5.21
N PHE A 42 2.02 14.77 5.36
CA PHE A 42 2.52 13.93 4.27
C PHE A 42 1.53 13.84 3.10
N VAL A 43 0.26 13.55 3.37
CA VAL A 43 -0.78 13.45 2.33
C VAL A 43 -1.00 14.81 1.64
N LYS A 44 -0.96 15.91 2.39
CA LYS A 44 -1.01 17.27 1.83
C LYS A 44 0.13 17.52 0.84
N GLU A 45 1.34 17.07 1.14
CA GLU A 45 2.49 17.19 0.22
C GLU A 45 2.31 16.32 -1.03
N LEU A 46 1.81 15.08 -0.91
CA LEU A 46 1.48 14.27 -2.08
C LEU A 46 0.49 14.99 -3.01
N CYS A 47 -0.59 15.53 -2.44
CA CYS A 47 -1.59 16.29 -3.19
C CYS A 47 -1.03 17.60 -3.73
N ARG A 48 -0.08 18.26 -3.05
CA ARG A 48 0.57 19.48 -3.54
C ARG A 48 1.44 19.20 -4.76
N VAL A 49 2.27 18.17 -4.72
CA VAL A 49 3.26 17.92 -5.79
C VAL A 49 2.68 17.21 -7.01
N ALA A 50 1.52 16.54 -6.88
CA ALA A 50 0.92 15.81 -8.00
C ALA A 50 -0.55 16.14 -8.21
N ARG A 51 -1.06 15.83 -9.42
CA ARG A 51 -2.48 16.00 -9.78
C ARG A 51 -3.31 14.79 -9.43
N ARG A 52 -2.69 13.61 -9.36
CA ARG A 52 -3.31 12.33 -9.06
C ARG A 52 -2.25 11.35 -8.57
N GLY A 53 -2.68 10.28 -7.98
CA GLY A 53 -1.74 9.27 -7.51
C GLY A 53 -2.38 8.02 -7.00
N TYR A 54 -1.52 7.15 -6.52
CA TYR A 54 -1.85 5.87 -5.93
C TYR A 54 -1.20 5.77 -4.55
N ILE A 55 -1.98 5.33 -3.59
CA ILE A 55 -1.53 5.04 -2.23
C ILE A 55 -1.79 3.55 -1.97
N GLU A 56 -0.77 2.84 -1.49
CA GLU A 56 -0.91 1.47 -1.01
C GLU A 56 -0.34 1.37 0.40
N THR A 57 -1.12 0.82 1.32
CA THR A 57 -0.73 0.59 2.72
C THR A 57 -1.23 -0.77 3.17
N PRO A 58 -0.68 -1.38 4.23
CA PRO A 58 -1.33 -2.49 4.89
C PRO A 58 -2.74 -2.10 5.35
N SER A 59 -3.69 -3.02 5.22
CA SER A 59 -5.00 -2.88 5.87
C SER A 59 -4.92 -3.32 7.33
N LEU A 60 -6.01 -3.14 8.07
CA LEU A 60 -6.16 -3.70 9.42
C LEU A 60 -5.84 -5.20 9.46
N LEU A 61 -6.36 -5.98 8.50
CA LEU A 61 -6.15 -7.43 8.45
C LEU A 61 -4.71 -7.77 8.08
N GLY A 62 -4.09 -6.99 7.20
CA GLY A 62 -2.67 -7.11 6.88
C GLY A 62 -1.81 -6.89 8.13
N GLU A 63 -2.13 -5.87 8.93
CA GLU A 63 -1.40 -5.57 10.16
C GLU A 63 -1.57 -6.65 11.24
N TYR A 64 -2.71 -7.35 11.30
CA TYR A 64 -2.90 -8.49 12.19
C TYR A 64 -2.18 -9.76 11.71
N LEU A 65 -2.08 -10.00 10.41
CA LEU A 65 -1.48 -11.22 9.87
C LEU A 65 0.05 -11.16 9.84
N PHE A 66 0.61 -9.99 9.55
CA PHE A 66 2.06 -9.78 9.43
C PHE A 66 2.46 -8.38 9.91
N PRO A 67 2.33 -8.18 11.25
CA PRO A 67 2.59 -6.88 11.87
C PRO A 67 4.05 -6.47 11.72
N LYS A 68 4.29 -5.17 11.59
CA LYS A 68 5.65 -4.61 11.67
C LYS A 68 5.76 -3.66 12.86
N LYS A 69 6.83 -3.80 13.62
CA LYS A 69 7.09 -2.92 14.78
C LYS A 69 7.25 -1.45 14.39
N SER A 70 7.67 -1.20 13.16
CA SER A 70 7.86 0.14 12.61
C SER A 70 6.58 0.83 12.16
N HIS A 71 5.45 0.11 12.07
CA HIS A 71 4.17 0.69 11.70
C HIS A 71 3.56 1.41 12.92
N LYS A 72 3.28 2.69 12.76
CA LYS A 72 2.62 3.54 13.76
C LYS A 72 1.12 3.56 13.58
N TRP A 73 0.68 3.49 12.32
CA TRP A 73 -0.70 3.63 11.91
C TRP A 73 -1.25 2.32 11.34
N VAL A 74 -2.48 2.04 11.70
CA VAL A 74 -3.36 1.08 11.02
C VAL A 74 -4.33 1.89 10.19
N ILE A 75 -4.48 1.53 8.92
CA ILE A 75 -5.21 2.36 7.95
C ILE A 75 -6.32 1.53 7.32
N LEU A 76 -7.48 2.14 7.15
CA LEU A 76 -8.61 1.60 6.39
C LEU A 76 -9.14 2.66 5.43
N ASP A 77 -9.60 2.22 4.25
CA ASP A 77 -10.43 3.03 3.38
C ASP A 77 -11.90 2.84 3.77
N ILE A 78 -12.51 3.88 4.32
CA ILE A 78 -13.90 3.91 4.75
C ILE A 78 -14.58 5.12 4.10
N ASP A 79 -15.58 4.88 3.29
CA ASP A 79 -16.30 5.95 2.57
C ASP A 79 -15.42 6.82 1.68
N ASN A 80 -14.43 6.21 1.03
CA ASN A 80 -13.44 6.89 0.20
C ASN A 80 -12.58 7.91 0.98
N LYS A 81 -12.40 7.66 2.27
CA LYS A 81 -11.50 8.39 3.15
C LYS A 81 -10.46 7.44 3.71
N LEU A 82 -9.20 7.83 3.72
CA LEU A 82 -8.18 7.09 4.42
C LEU A 82 -8.25 7.41 5.92
N VAL A 83 -8.71 6.46 6.70
CA VAL A 83 -8.86 6.59 8.16
C VAL A 83 -7.65 5.97 8.82
N PHE A 84 -6.91 6.79 9.56
CA PHE A 84 -5.70 6.42 10.30
C PHE A 84 -6.03 6.25 11.77
N TYR A 85 -5.65 5.13 12.35
CA TYR A 85 -5.79 4.87 13.77
C TYR A 85 -4.44 4.44 14.36
N GLU A 86 -4.03 5.04 15.47
CA GLU A 86 -2.77 4.70 16.12
C GLU A 86 -2.79 3.23 16.59
N LYS A 87 -1.80 2.48 16.16
CA LYS A 87 -1.66 1.06 16.47
C LYS A 87 -1.63 0.78 17.97
N ASN A 88 -1.01 1.66 18.76
CA ASN A 88 -0.91 1.54 20.22
C ASN A 88 -2.24 1.77 20.96
N LYS A 89 -3.23 2.38 20.29
CA LYS A 89 -4.59 2.60 20.83
C LYS A 89 -5.54 1.44 20.51
N MET A 90 -5.11 0.49 19.71
CA MET A 90 -5.95 -0.63 19.28
C MET A 90 -5.83 -1.82 20.23
N PRO A 91 -6.94 -2.55 20.46
CA PRO A 91 -6.88 -3.81 21.16
C PRO A 91 -6.20 -4.85 20.26
N GLY A 92 -5.30 -5.65 20.80
CA GLY A 92 -4.72 -6.78 20.08
C GLY A 92 -3.27 -7.05 20.43
N ASN A 93 -2.84 -8.25 20.09
CA ASN A 93 -1.45 -8.67 20.21
C ASN A 93 -0.84 -8.74 18.81
N TYR A 94 0.14 -7.88 18.54
CA TYR A 94 0.88 -7.80 17.29
C TYR A 94 2.24 -8.52 17.36
N GLU A 95 2.40 -9.46 18.26
CA GLU A 95 3.67 -10.22 18.41
C GLU A 95 3.77 -11.38 17.42
N ASN A 96 2.62 -11.93 17.01
CA ASN A 96 2.58 -13.06 16.08
C ASN A 96 2.66 -12.58 14.63
N ASP A 97 3.79 -12.83 13.98
CA ASP A 97 4.01 -12.50 12.56
C ASP A 97 3.92 -13.77 11.70
N TYR A 98 2.92 -13.85 10.86
CA TYR A 98 2.72 -14.96 9.91
C TYR A 98 3.22 -14.61 8.49
N GLY A 99 4.01 -13.55 8.34
CA GLY A 99 4.53 -13.09 7.05
C GLY A 99 5.36 -14.12 6.33
N GLU A 100 6.13 -14.97 7.05
CA GLU A 100 6.90 -16.05 6.41
C GLU A 100 5.99 -17.00 5.63
N LEU A 101 4.84 -17.38 6.20
CA LEU A 101 3.87 -18.25 5.54
C LEU A 101 3.18 -17.54 4.37
N PHE A 102 2.60 -16.36 4.61
CA PHE A 102 1.69 -15.71 3.67
C PHE A 102 2.40 -14.89 2.60
N LEU A 103 3.59 -14.33 2.88
CA LEU A 103 4.32 -13.47 1.95
C LEU A 103 5.50 -14.18 1.27
N ASN A 104 6.19 -15.10 1.98
CA ASN A 104 7.42 -15.69 1.50
C ASN A 104 7.27 -17.15 1.04
N TYR A 105 6.31 -17.91 1.57
CA TYR A 105 6.15 -19.33 1.22
C TYR A 105 5.00 -19.58 0.25
N LEU A 106 3.76 -19.33 0.65
CA LEU A 106 2.57 -19.69 -0.14
C LEU A 106 2.52 -19.08 -1.55
N PRO A 107 2.91 -17.82 -1.80
CA PRO A 107 2.88 -17.24 -3.14
C PRO A 107 3.80 -17.94 -4.15
N PHE A 108 4.82 -18.63 -3.66
CA PHE A 108 5.79 -19.36 -4.52
C PHE A 108 5.48 -20.84 -4.64
N GLN A 109 4.79 -21.44 -3.67
CA GLN A 109 4.52 -22.88 -3.62
C GLN A 109 3.11 -23.25 -4.11
N SER A 110 2.13 -22.33 -4.02
CA SER A 110 0.73 -22.62 -4.30
C SER A 110 0.16 -21.69 -5.38
N LEU A 111 -0.15 -22.27 -6.54
CA LEU A 111 -0.84 -21.54 -7.60
C LEU A 111 -2.25 -21.04 -7.16
N PRO A 112 -3.09 -21.85 -6.48
CA PRO A 112 -4.37 -21.36 -5.96
C PRO A 112 -4.21 -20.19 -4.99
N TYR A 113 -3.22 -20.23 -4.09
CA TYR A 113 -2.96 -19.13 -3.19
C TYR A 113 -2.48 -17.87 -3.93
N LYS A 114 -1.63 -18.02 -4.94
CA LYS A 114 -1.19 -16.90 -5.77
C LYS A 114 -2.33 -16.24 -6.53
N LEU A 115 -3.28 -17.04 -7.02
CA LEU A 115 -4.51 -16.53 -7.63
C LEU A 115 -5.35 -15.78 -6.61
N LEU A 116 -5.58 -16.37 -5.42
CA LEU A 116 -6.29 -15.72 -4.32
C LEU A 116 -5.64 -14.37 -3.97
N TRP A 117 -4.33 -14.33 -3.82
CA TRP A 117 -3.60 -13.10 -3.51
C TRP A 117 -3.78 -12.02 -4.58
N LEU A 118 -3.79 -12.41 -5.87
CA LEU A 118 -3.97 -11.48 -6.99
C LEU A 118 -5.41 -10.99 -7.15
N THR A 119 -6.40 -11.78 -6.73
CA THR A 119 -7.83 -11.43 -6.83
C THR A 119 -8.37 -10.75 -5.57
N GLU A 120 -7.84 -11.11 -4.39
CA GLU A 120 -8.32 -10.68 -3.07
C GLU A 120 -7.27 -9.94 -2.24
N GLY A 121 -6.22 -9.42 -2.87
CA GLY A 121 -5.15 -8.67 -2.18
C GLY A 121 -5.66 -7.45 -1.40
N ASP A 122 -6.82 -6.92 -1.77
CA ASP A 122 -7.47 -5.80 -1.09
C ASP A 122 -7.92 -6.15 0.35
N ILE A 123 -7.93 -7.44 0.72
CA ILE A 123 -8.20 -7.87 2.10
C ILE A 123 -7.06 -7.44 3.03
N THR A 124 -5.82 -7.52 2.57
CA THR A 124 -4.62 -7.23 3.37
C THR A 124 -3.96 -5.91 3.04
N LEU A 125 -4.39 -5.26 1.95
CA LEU A 125 -3.85 -4.00 1.47
C LEU A 125 -4.99 -3.02 1.16
N ASN A 126 -4.83 -1.78 1.58
CA ASN A 126 -5.61 -0.68 1.03
C ASN A 126 -4.94 -0.24 -0.28
N ARG A 127 -5.74 -0.07 -1.33
CA ARG A 127 -5.29 0.39 -2.64
C ARG A 127 -6.16 1.55 -3.05
N TYR A 128 -5.64 2.74 -2.92
CA TYR A 128 -6.37 3.99 -3.05
C TYR A 128 -5.85 4.82 -4.21
N GLU A 129 -6.64 4.91 -5.27
CA GLU A 129 -6.42 5.84 -6.38
C GLU A 129 -7.08 7.16 -6.06
N TRP A 130 -6.39 8.27 -6.32
CA TRP A 130 -6.91 9.60 -6.02
C TRP A 130 -6.64 10.60 -7.15
N LYS A 131 -7.45 11.64 -7.17
CA LYS A 131 -7.33 12.77 -8.08
C LYS A 131 -7.63 14.07 -7.32
N ASP A 132 -6.76 15.06 -7.50
CA ASP A 132 -6.77 16.39 -6.92
C ASP A 132 -6.53 16.41 -5.41
N GLU A 133 -7.28 15.66 -4.61
CA GLU A 133 -7.15 15.60 -3.15
C GLU A 133 -7.39 14.20 -2.58
N VAL A 134 -6.93 13.99 -1.37
CA VAL A 134 -7.18 12.79 -0.56
C VAL A 134 -7.79 13.25 0.76
N GLU A 135 -8.97 12.76 1.08
CA GLU A 135 -9.59 12.99 2.38
C GLU A 135 -9.03 11.99 3.39
N ILE A 136 -8.52 12.49 4.51
CA ILE A 136 -8.00 11.66 5.58
C ILE A 136 -8.61 12.02 6.93
N LEU A 137 -8.72 11.04 7.81
CA LEU A 137 -9.13 11.20 9.20
C LEU A 137 -8.08 10.52 10.08
N VAL A 138 -7.57 11.22 11.07
CA VAL A 138 -6.55 10.71 11.99
C VAL A 138 -7.11 10.61 13.39
N ASN A 139 -7.14 9.40 13.95
CA ASN A 139 -7.74 9.10 15.26
C ASN A 139 -9.13 9.73 15.42
N PRO A 140 -10.08 9.50 14.52
CA PRO A 140 -11.37 10.17 14.58
C PRO A 140 -12.10 9.86 15.89
N GLU A 141 -12.68 10.89 16.51
CA GLU A 141 -13.54 10.75 17.69
C GLU A 141 -14.92 10.17 17.34
N ASP A 142 -15.32 10.31 16.07
CA ASP A 142 -16.59 9.76 15.58
C ASP A 142 -16.62 8.24 15.74
N GLU A 143 -17.57 7.76 16.52
CA GLU A 143 -17.77 6.35 16.82
C GLU A 143 -17.98 5.51 15.55
N TYR A 144 -18.57 6.08 14.51
CA TYR A 144 -18.72 5.40 13.23
C TYR A 144 -17.39 4.91 12.68
N TYR A 145 -16.39 5.79 12.56
CA TYR A 145 -15.08 5.41 12.02
C TYR A 145 -14.25 4.60 13.02
N SER A 146 -14.23 5.00 14.30
CA SER A 146 -13.41 4.33 15.32
C SER A 146 -13.87 2.88 15.57
N SER A 147 -15.17 2.60 15.41
CA SER A 147 -15.73 1.26 15.58
C SER A 147 -15.13 0.21 14.66
N PHE A 148 -14.69 0.58 13.44
CA PHE A 148 -14.02 -0.33 12.49
C PHE A 148 -12.66 -0.84 13.01
N PHE A 149 -12.04 -0.11 13.93
CA PHE A 149 -10.74 -0.47 14.52
C PHE A 149 -10.88 -1.12 15.89
N LEU A 150 -11.88 -0.75 16.66
CA LEU A 150 -12.00 -1.11 18.06
C LEU A 150 -13.01 -2.23 18.33
N ASN A 151 -13.98 -2.44 17.45
CA ASN A 151 -15.06 -3.37 17.66
C ASN A 151 -14.94 -4.62 16.76
N LYS A 152 -15.62 -5.67 17.14
CA LYS A 152 -15.81 -6.85 16.28
C LYS A 152 -16.64 -6.43 15.05
N TRP A 153 -16.13 -6.74 13.86
CA TRP A 153 -16.85 -6.46 12.62
C TRP A 153 -18.16 -7.25 12.54
N ASN A 154 -19.21 -6.54 12.27
CA ASN A 154 -20.50 -7.09 11.90
C ASN A 154 -20.64 -7.18 10.37
N ARG A 155 -21.76 -7.71 9.89
CA ARG A 155 -21.99 -7.89 8.45
C ARG A 155 -22.02 -6.58 7.68
N GLU A 156 -22.60 -5.53 8.25
CA GLU A 156 -22.71 -4.21 7.63
C GLU A 156 -21.30 -3.60 7.40
N MET A 157 -20.44 -3.64 8.42
CA MET A 157 -19.06 -3.21 8.32
C MET A 157 -18.28 -3.99 7.25
N VAL A 158 -18.48 -5.31 7.20
CA VAL A 158 -17.82 -6.14 6.19
C VAL A 158 -18.30 -5.81 4.78
N GLU A 159 -19.62 -5.66 4.57
CA GLU A 159 -20.17 -5.29 3.26
C GLU A 159 -19.77 -3.87 2.83
N LYS A 160 -19.48 -2.98 3.80
CA LYS A 160 -18.97 -1.65 3.57
C LYS A 160 -17.51 -1.67 3.07
N LEU A 161 -16.63 -2.36 3.78
CA LEU A 161 -15.20 -2.47 3.42
C LEU A 161 -14.97 -3.35 2.19
N TYR A 162 -15.78 -4.39 2.03
CA TYR A 162 -15.64 -5.39 0.96
C TYR A 162 -16.98 -5.59 0.24
N PRO A 163 -17.43 -4.61 -0.55
CA PRO A 163 -18.72 -4.68 -1.22
C PRO A 163 -18.77 -5.85 -2.20
N ARG A 164 -19.95 -6.43 -2.35
CA ARG A 164 -20.18 -7.54 -3.27
C ARG A 164 -19.89 -7.13 -4.70
N ARG A 165 -19.14 -7.95 -5.39
CA ARG A 165 -18.83 -7.77 -6.80
C ARG A 165 -19.77 -8.62 -7.66
N SER A 166 -20.00 -8.19 -8.89
CA SER A 166 -20.77 -8.99 -9.85
C SER A 166 -19.96 -10.20 -10.32
N ALA A 167 -20.62 -11.28 -10.73
CA ALA A 167 -19.96 -12.46 -11.28
C ALA A 167 -19.05 -12.12 -12.48
N LEU A 168 -19.44 -11.13 -13.29
CA LEU A 168 -18.63 -10.67 -14.42
C LEU A 168 -17.34 -10.01 -13.94
N THR A 169 -17.40 -9.21 -12.88
CA THR A 169 -16.22 -8.58 -12.27
C THR A 169 -15.27 -9.64 -11.70
N GLU A 170 -15.81 -10.65 -11.02
CA GLU A 170 -15.04 -11.77 -10.47
C GLU A 170 -14.33 -12.55 -11.58
N MET A 171 -15.03 -12.90 -12.66
CA MET A 171 -14.43 -13.56 -13.80
C MET A 171 -13.34 -12.73 -14.44
N LYS A 172 -13.55 -11.42 -14.60
CA LYS A 172 -12.55 -10.51 -15.16
C LYS A 172 -11.28 -10.47 -14.31
N LYS A 173 -11.41 -10.33 -12.98
CA LYS A 173 -10.28 -10.38 -12.03
C LYS A 173 -9.51 -11.70 -12.16
N MET A 174 -10.20 -12.83 -12.21
CA MET A 174 -9.58 -14.15 -12.34
C MET A 174 -8.79 -14.30 -13.66
N ILE A 175 -9.36 -13.88 -14.78
CA ILE A 175 -8.69 -13.91 -16.09
C ILE A 175 -7.45 -13.00 -16.09
N GLN A 176 -7.57 -11.80 -15.52
CA GLN A 176 -6.44 -10.88 -15.39
C GLN A 176 -5.31 -11.46 -14.53
N ALA A 177 -5.64 -12.10 -13.41
CA ALA A 177 -4.67 -12.75 -12.53
C ALA A 177 -3.95 -13.91 -13.24
N LEU A 178 -4.69 -14.77 -13.97
CA LEU A 178 -4.10 -15.85 -14.77
C LEU A 178 -3.18 -15.29 -15.86
N PHE A 179 -3.63 -14.28 -16.60
CA PHE A 179 -2.82 -13.64 -17.63
C PHE A 179 -1.54 -13.01 -17.05
N TYR A 180 -1.62 -12.37 -15.90
CA TYR A 180 -0.47 -11.82 -15.19
C TYR A 180 0.55 -12.90 -14.82
N ILE A 181 0.10 -14.04 -14.28
CA ILE A 181 0.97 -15.16 -13.91
C ILE A 181 1.67 -15.70 -15.16
N LEU A 182 0.93 -15.94 -16.23
CA LEU A 182 1.49 -16.44 -17.49
C LEU A 182 2.50 -15.47 -18.10
N LYS A 183 2.13 -14.19 -18.21
CA LYS A 183 3.00 -13.13 -18.72
C LYS A 183 4.33 -13.05 -17.97
N ASN A 184 4.28 -13.10 -16.62
CA ASN A 184 5.50 -13.02 -15.81
C ASN A 184 6.37 -14.28 -15.94
N LYS A 185 5.76 -15.46 -16.08
CA LYS A 185 6.49 -16.71 -16.35
C LYS A 185 7.21 -16.67 -17.71
N PHE A 186 6.59 -16.06 -18.73
CA PHE A 186 7.23 -15.85 -20.02
C PHE A 186 8.31 -14.76 -19.96
N LYS A 187 8.01 -13.62 -19.31
CA LYS A 187 8.95 -12.50 -19.20
C LYS A 187 10.24 -12.86 -18.46
N SER A 188 10.15 -13.67 -17.40
CA SER A 188 11.33 -14.15 -16.65
C SER A 188 12.26 -15.04 -17.52
N ARG A 189 11.73 -15.64 -18.57
CA ARG A 189 12.48 -16.52 -19.49
C ARG A 189 13.23 -15.77 -20.60
N PHE A 190 12.82 -14.51 -20.90
CA PHE A 190 13.33 -13.72 -22.03
C PHE A 190 13.86 -12.32 -21.65
N SER A 191 13.85 -11.96 -20.38
CA SER A 191 14.26 -10.63 -19.94
C SER A 191 15.76 -10.57 -19.68
N ASN A 192 16.47 -9.89 -20.55
CA ASN A 192 17.76 -9.28 -20.21
C ASN A 192 17.48 -8.13 -19.23
N HIS A 193 17.53 -8.40 -17.95
CA HIS A 193 17.37 -7.35 -16.94
C HIS A 193 18.57 -6.39 -17.03
N ARG A 194 18.30 -5.11 -17.28
CA ARG A 194 19.22 -4.05 -16.85
C ARG A 194 19.35 -4.22 -15.35
N ASN A 195 20.53 -4.67 -14.91
CA ASN A 195 20.73 -4.96 -13.48
C ASN A 195 20.51 -3.70 -12.66
N PRO A 196 19.57 -3.68 -11.71
CA PRO A 196 19.42 -2.57 -10.80
C PRO A 196 20.66 -2.50 -9.93
N VAL A 197 21.14 -1.28 -9.66
CA VAL A 197 22.23 -1.04 -8.71
C VAL A 197 21.67 -0.86 -7.30
N THR A 198 22.49 -1.13 -6.29
CA THR A 198 22.11 -0.84 -4.90
C THR A 198 22.18 0.67 -4.64
N LEU A 199 21.45 1.17 -3.61
CA LEU A 199 21.52 2.58 -3.22
C LEU A 199 22.96 3.02 -2.93
N SER A 200 23.77 2.17 -2.29
CA SER A 200 25.17 2.47 -1.98
C SER A 200 26.04 2.60 -3.23
N GLU A 201 25.79 1.82 -4.26
CA GLU A 201 26.47 1.93 -5.55
C GLU A 201 26.00 3.16 -6.32
N TYR A 202 24.70 3.47 -6.28
CA TYR A 202 24.14 4.66 -6.92
C TYR A 202 24.72 5.95 -6.34
N ILE A 203 24.78 6.08 -5.00
CA ILE A 203 25.35 7.24 -4.30
C ILE A 203 26.82 7.47 -4.66
N LYS A 204 27.59 6.39 -4.92
CA LYS A 204 29.01 6.49 -5.33
C LYS A 204 29.18 7.04 -6.75
N THR A 205 28.20 6.89 -7.61
CA THR A 205 28.30 7.21 -9.05
C THR A 205 27.48 8.43 -9.48
N HIS A 206 26.58 8.92 -8.61
CA HIS A 206 25.69 10.04 -8.90
C HIS A 206 25.70 11.04 -7.74
N GLU A 207 25.59 12.33 -8.07
CA GLU A 207 25.31 13.35 -7.06
C GLU A 207 23.88 13.13 -6.54
N VAL A 208 23.74 12.90 -5.23
CA VAL A 208 22.43 12.84 -4.57
C VAL A 208 22.00 14.27 -4.33
N VAL A 209 20.92 14.68 -4.96
CA VAL A 209 20.29 15.98 -4.70
C VAL A 209 19.77 15.97 -3.26
N ARG A 210 20.28 16.89 -2.43
CA ARG A 210 19.92 17.07 -1.02
C ARG A 210 18.97 18.24 -0.87
#